data_0e01456439ec3ac2bcd21d1937d87ce8
#
_entry.id   0e01456439ec3ac2bcd21d1937d87ce8
#
_cell.length_a   1.000
_cell.length_b   1.000
_cell.length_c   1.000
_cell.angle_alpha   90.00
_cell.angle_beta   90.00
_cell.angle_gamma   90.00
#
_symmetry.space_group_name_H-M   'P 1'
#
loop_
_entity.id
_entity.type
_entity.pdbx_description
1 polymer ?
#
loop_
_entity_poly.entity_id
_entity_poly.type
_entity_poly.pdbx_seq_one_letter_code
_entity_poly.pdbx_strand_id
1 'polypeptide(L)'
;MSDLKSIINESFIQYSGAVIQSRALVDVRDGLKPSARQILYTMYKYGYNSNKPYHKTAAIVGETLKHFYIHGDSSAEGIIMRSAQPFALRYPFVDVKGNVGSQIESGNWAAPRYTESRLSKLGDMIFTDVNKDTITEWKDNYANDEQYPVILPTKGFYGICN
;
A
#
# COMPACT_ATOMS: atom_id res chain seq x y z
N MET A 1 -36.61 -11.67 22.14
CA MET A 1 -35.85 -10.39 22.02
C MET A 1 -34.38 -10.50 22.42
N SER A 2 -34.01 -11.35 23.38
CA SER A 2 -32.60 -11.63 23.74
C SER A 2 -31.78 -12.25 22.61
N ASP A 3 -32.42 -13.08 21.78
CA ASP A 3 -31.79 -13.82 20.70
C ASP A 3 -31.33 -12.89 19.53
N LEU A 4 -32.16 -11.94 19.11
CA LEU A 4 -31.82 -10.99 18.05
C LEU A 4 -30.64 -10.09 18.43
N LYS A 5 -30.59 -9.64 19.69
CA LYS A 5 -29.51 -8.81 20.20
C LYS A 5 -28.18 -9.56 20.23
N SER A 6 -28.19 -10.83 20.62
CA SER A 6 -26.98 -11.67 20.61
C SER A 6 -26.48 -11.90 19.18
N ILE A 7 -27.35 -12.22 18.23
CA ILE A 7 -27.01 -12.40 16.82
C ILE A 7 -26.39 -11.13 16.22
N ILE A 8 -26.99 -9.95 16.51
CA ILE A 8 -26.45 -8.68 16.02
C ILE A 8 -25.07 -8.41 16.62
N ASN A 9 -24.89 -8.62 17.92
CA ASN A 9 -23.59 -8.42 18.58
C ASN A 9 -22.52 -9.35 18.02
N GLU A 10 -22.83 -10.62 17.82
CA GLU A 10 -21.91 -11.61 17.29
C GLU A 10 -21.51 -11.29 15.85
N SER A 11 -22.48 -10.95 15.00
CA SER A 11 -22.23 -10.51 13.63
C SER A 11 -21.40 -9.23 13.57
N PHE A 12 -21.66 -8.28 14.49
CA PHE A 12 -20.88 -7.03 14.59
C PHE A 12 -19.43 -7.29 15.00
N ILE A 13 -19.19 -8.16 15.97
CA ILE A 13 -17.84 -8.54 16.41
C ILE A 13 -17.08 -9.23 15.27
N GLN A 14 -17.72 -10.17 14.57
CA GLN A 14 -17.12 -10.87 13.44
C GLN A 14 -16.76 -9.90 12.29
N TYR A 15 -17.69 -9.01 11.92
CA TYR A 15 -17.46 -8.00 10.90
C TYR A 15 -16.34 -7.03 11.30
N SER A 16 -16.39 -6.50 12.52
CA SER A 16 -15.36 -5.59 13.03
C SER A 16 -13.98 -6.25 13.08
N GLY A 17 -13.91 -7.49 13.52
CA GLY A 17 -12.67 -8.27 13.52
C GLY A 17 -12.10 -8.46 12.11
N ALA A 18 -12.94 -8.83 11.14
CA ALA A 18 -12.54 -8.98 9.75
C ALA A 18 -12.05 -7.66 9.13
N VAL A 19 -12.73 -6.54 9.40
CA VAL A 19 -12.30 -5.20 8.91
C VAL A 19 -10.97 -4.79 9.55
N ILE A 20 -10.79 -4.96 10.85
CA ILE A 20 -9.53 -4.62 11.53
C ILE A 20 -8.38 -5.43 10.93
N GLN A 21 -8.57 -6.73 10.77
CA GLN A 21 -7.54 -7.62 10.24
C GLN A 21 -7.19 -7.33 8.78
N SER A 22 -8.18 -7.05 7.93
CA SER A 22 -7.98 -6.85 6.50
C SER A 22 -7.56 -5.43 6.12
N ARG A 23 -7.68 -4.45 7.01
CA ARG A 23 -7.47 -3.03 6.67
C ARG A 23 -6.56 -2.28 7.63
N ALA A 24 -6.70 -2.47 8.94
CA ALA A 24 -6.07 -1.61 9.93
C ALA A 24 -4.73 -2.14 10.44
N LEU A 25 -4.59 -3.46 10.55
CA LEU A 25 -3.39 -4.07 11.09
C LEU A 25 -2.28 -4.17 10.05
N VAL A 26 -1.06 -3.94 10.52
CA VAL A 26 0.16 -4.26 9.76
C VAL A 26 0.48 -5.74 9.91
N ASP A 27 0.98 -6.36 8.85
CA ASP A 27 1.51 -7.71 8.94
C ASP A 27 2.91 -7.66 9.59
N VAL A 28 3.12 -8.49 10.61
CA VAL A 28 4.39 -8.52 11.35
C VAL A 28 5.58 -8.92 10.48
N ARG A 29 5.32 -9.62 9.38
CA ARG A 29 6.35 -10.16 8.48
C ARG A 29 6.93 -9.09 7.55
N ASP A 30 6.12 -8.16 7.06
CA ASP A 30 6.56 -7.11 6.12
C ASP A 30 6.35 -5.68 6.66
N GLY A 31 5.68 -5.53 7.79
CA GLY A 31 5.43 -4.23 8.41
C GLY A 31 4.44 -3.35 7.64
N LEU A 32 3.74 -3.88 6.65
CA LEU A 32 2.87 -3.14 5.76
C LEU A 32 1.39 -3.40 6.06
N LYS A 33 0.58 -2.38 5.89
CA LYS A 33 -0.88 -2.54 5.78
C LYS A 33 -1.24 -3.11 4.41
N PRO A 34 -2.34 -3.87 4.28
CA PRO A 34 -2.75 -4.44 3.01
C PRO A 34 -2.84 -3.43 1.86
N SER A 35 -3.40 -2.25 2.13
CA SER A 35 -3.51 -1.17 1.14
C SER A 35 -2.16 -0.63 0.67
N ALA A 36 -1.20 -0.44 1.57
CA ALA A 36 0.14 0.00 1.20
C ALA A 36 0.85 -1.05 0.34
N ARG A 37 0.70 -2.32 0.69
CA ARG A 37 1.27 -3.44 -0.09
C ARG A 37 0.71 -3.50 -1.51
N GLN A 38 -0.62 -3.35 -1.67
CA GLN A 38 -1.27 -3.33 -2.98
C GLN A 38 -0.75 -2.18 -3.85
N ILE A 39 -0.59 -0.98 -3.29
CA ILE A 39 -0.11 0.19 -4.01
C ILE A 39 1.36 0.02 -4.43
N LEU A 40 2.22 -0.39 -3.51
CA LEU A 40 3.63 -0.63 -3.83
C LEU A 40 3.79 -1.76 -4.87
N TYR A 41 3.00 -2.82 -4.74
CA TYR A 41 2.99 -3.90 -5.73
C TYR A 41 2.51 -3.44 -7.11
N THR A 42 1.48 -2.58 -7.17
CA THR A 42 1.06 -1.95 -8.43
C THR A 42 2.21 -1.17 -9.06
N MET A 43 2.90 -0.35 -8.28
CA MET A 43 4.04 0.42 -8.79
C MET A 43 5.13 -0.48 -9.37
N TYR A 44 5.45 -1.56 -8.69
CA TYR A 44 6.43 -2.54 -9.19
C TYR A 44 5.94 -3.24 -10.46
N LYS A 45 4.74 -3.81 -10.44
CA LYS A 45 4.16 -4.60 -11.54
C LYS A 45 4.05 -3.80 -12.84
N TYR A 46 3.65 -2.54 -12.75
CA TYR A 46 3.52 -1.65 -13.91
C TYR A 46 4.79 -0.84 -14.23
N GLY A 47 5.88 -1.14 -13.55
CA GLY A 47 7.20 -0.68 -13.90
C GLY A 47 7.49 0.77 -13.52
N TYR A 48 6.89 1.28 -12.45
CA TYR A 48 7.22 2.57 -11.86
C TYR A 48 8.46 2.49 -10.95
N ASN A 49 9.52 1.87 -11.45
CA ASN A 49 10.73 1.51 -10.70
C ASN A 49 11.71 2.68 -10.59
N SER A 50 12.65 2.59 -9.67
CA SER A 50 13.63 3.66 -9.36
C SER A 50 14.56 3.99 -10.52
N ASN A 51 14.80 3.04 -11.43
CA ASN A 51 15.64 3.20 -12.62
C ASN A 51 14.90 3.81 -13.83
N LYS A 52 13.60 4.07 -13.70
CA LYS A 52 12.76 4.64 -14.76
C LYS A 52 12.39 6.10 -14.47
N PRO A 53 11.90 6.83 -15.48
CA PRO A 53 11.39 8.19 -15.29
C PRO A 53 10.27 8.25 -14.24
N TYR A 54 10.08 9.43 -13.69
CA TYR A 54 8.92 9.70 -12.84
C TYR A 54 7.63 9.74 -13.69
N HIS A 55 6.55 9.29 -13.11
CA HIS A 55 5.22 9.33 -13.71
C HIS A 55 4.28 10.17 -12.85
N LYS A 56 3.25 10.74 -13.45
CA LYS A 56 2.23 11.49 -12.71
C LYS A 56 1.62 10.60 -11.62
N THR A 57 1.58 11.11 -10.40
CA THR A 57 0.99 10.37 -9.26
C THR A 57 -0.45 9.97 -9.56
N ALA A 58 -1.20 10.83 -10.27
CA ALA A 58 -2.57 10.52 -10.71
C ALA A 58 -2.65 9.26 -11.60
N ALA A 59 -1.66 9.01 -12.46
CA ALA A 59 -1.62 7.79 -13.27
C ALA A 59 -1.41 6.55 -12.41
N ILE A 60 -0.49 6.62 -11.43
CA ILE A 60 -0.23 5.52 -10.49
C ILE A 60 -1.47 5.23 -9.64
N VAL A 61 -2.16 6.26 -9.14
CA VAL A 61 -3.42 6.12 -8.42
C VAL A 61 -4.46 5.43 -9.31
N GLY A 62 -4.62 5.87 -10.56
CA GLY A 62 -5.56 5.28 -11.51
C GLY A 62 -5.30 3.79 -11.77
N GLU A 63 -4.02 3.41 -12.01
CA GLU A 63 -3.65 2.00 -12.18
C GLU A 63 -3.91 1.18 -10.91
N THR A 64 -3.67 1.76 -9.74
CA THR A 64 -3.92 1.09 -8.46
C THR A 64 -5.41 0.80 -8.26
N LEU A 65 -6.27 1.79 -8.54
CA LEU A 65 -7.72 1.64 -8.44
C LEU A 65 -8.27 0.64 -9.45
N LYS A 66 -7.74 0.66 -10.65
CA LYS A 66 -8.15 -0.23 -11.74
C LYS A 66 -7.88 -1.71 -11.42
N HIS A 67 -6.75 -2.01 -10.78
CA HIS A 67 -6.26 -3.39 -10.68
C HIS A 67 -6.38 -4.01 -9.29
N PHE A 68 -6.11 -3.30 -8.22
CA PHE A 68 -5.95 -3.93 -6.90
C PHE A 68 -6.67 -3.25 -5.74
N TYR A 69 -7.03 -2.00 -5.87
CA TYR A 69 -7.52 -1.22 -4.74
C TYR A 69 -8.94 -0.73 -4.97
N ILE A 70 -9.89 -1.25 -4.21
CA ILE A 70 -11.33 -0.99 -4.36
C ILE A 70 -11.85 0.22 -3.59
N HIS A 71 -10.97 0.97 -2.91
CA HIS A 71 -11.36 2.15 -2.11
C HIS A 71 -11.06 3.45 -2.86
N GLY A 72 -11.43 4.60 -2.28
CA GLY A 72 -11.32 5.90 -2.93
C GLY A 72 -9.88 6.34 -3.28
N ASP A 73 -9.76 7.15 -4.31
CA ASP A 73 -8.52 7.73 -4.86
C ASP A 73 -7.72 8.51 -3.84
N SER A 74 -8.38 9.33 -3.03
CA SER A 74 -7.75 10.13 -1.96
C SER A 74 -7.02 9.27 -0.93
N SER A 75 -7.53 8.07 -0.66
CA SER A 75 -6.87 7.12 0.24
C SER A 75 -5.60 6.54 -0.40
N ALA A 76 -5.64 6.18 -1.69
CA ALA A 76 -4.48 5.68 -2.43
C ALA A 76 -3.41 6.78 -2.55
N GLU A 77 -3.81 8.01 -2.89
CA GLU A 77 -2.93 9.18 -2.92
C GLU A 77 -2.24 9.38 -1.57
N GLY A 78 -3.02 9.40 -0.48
CA GLY A 78 -2.48 9.59 0.87
C GLY A 78 -1.44 8.54 1.27
N ILE A 79 -1.59 7.29 0.82
CA ILE A 79 -0.62 6.22 1.06
C ILE A 79 0.67 6.47 0.27
N ILE A 80 0.58 6.84 -1.01
CA ILE A 80 1.74 7.17 -1.86
C ILE A 80 2.51 8.33 -1.23
N MET A 81 1.82 9.42 -0.87
CA MET A 81 2.47 10.60 -0.29
C MET A 81 3.15 10.29 1.05
N ARG A 82 2.47 9.58 1.96
CA ARG A 82 3.08 9.17 3.25
C ARG A 82 4.27 8.25 3.07
N SER A 83 4.24 7.38 2.04
CA SER A 83 5.35 6.49 1.72
C SER A 83 6.57 7.22 1.16
N ALA A 84 6.42 8.50 0.77
CA ALA A 84 7.49 9.36 0.28
C ALA A 84 8.00 10.36 1.34
N GLN A 85 7.30 10.52 2.47
CA GLN A 85 7.65 11.51 3.49
C GLN A 85 8.83 11.06 4.36
N PRO A 86 9.98 11.74 4.34
CA PRO A 86 11.15 11.34 5.12
C PRO A 86 10.99 11.58 6.64
N PHE A 87 9.99 12.40 7.02
CA PHE A 87 9.65 12.62 8.43
C PHE A 87 8.59 11.61 8.94
N ALA A 88 7.88 10.92 8.05
CA ALA A 88 6.91 9.89 8.42
C ALA A 88 7.52 8.49 8.42
N LEU A 89 8.48 8.24 7.54
CA LEU A 89 9.20 6.98 7.41
C LEU A 89 10.70 7.22 7.51
N ARG A 90 11.38 6.41 8.30
CA ARG A 90 12.86 6.44 8.36
C ARG A 90 13.49 6.19 6.99
N TYR A 91 12.86 5.35 6.19
CA TYR A 91 13.29 5.00 4.84
C TYR A 91 12.08 5.04 3.89
N PRO A 92 11.91 6.11 3.10
CA PRO A 92 10.82 6.20 2.15
C PRO A 92 10.88 5.13 1.07
N PHE A 93 9.72 4.53 0.77
CA PHE A 93 9.59 3.53 -0.29
C PHE A 93 9.30 4.13 -1.65
N VAL A 94 8.85 5.37 -1.67
CA VAL A 94 8.45 6.10 -2.86
C VAL A 94 9.25 7.40 -2.97
N ASP A 95 9.76 7.68 -4.17
CA ASP A 95 10.32 8.98 -4.53
C ASP A 95 9.24 9.84 -5.16
N VAL A 96 9.05 11.06 -4.67
CA VAL A 96 8.07 12.01 -5.21
C VAL A 96 8.75 13.32 -5.57
N LYS A 97 8.43 13.85 -6.76
CA LYS A 97 8.72 15.22 -7.17
C LYS A 97 7.49 16.09 -6.95
N GLY A 98 7.64 17.13 -6.16
CA GLY A 98 6.57 18.05 -5.80
C GLY A 98 6.44 18.23 -4.29
N ASN A 99 5.39 18.89 -3.86
CA ASN A 99 5.13 19.08 -2.44
C ASN A 99 4.50 17.81 -1.85
N VAL A 100 5.18 17.18 -0.93
CA VAL A 100 4.72 15.98 -0.18
C VAL A 100 4.25 16.32 1.23
N GLY A 101 4.08 17.59 1.55
CA GLY A 101 3.78 18.06 2.91
C GLY A 101 5.03 18.36 3.71
N SER A 102 4.83 18.77 4.95
CA SER A 102 5.89 19.07 5.92
C SER A 102 5.64 18.35 7.23
N GLN A 103 6.60 18.39 8.14
CA GLN A 103 6.45 17.79 9.47
C GLN A 103 5.31 18.44 10.28
N ILE A 104 5.07 19.74 10.06
CA ILE A 104 4.00 20.49 10.74
C ILE A 104 2.65 20.21 10.07
N GLU A 105 2.63 20.13 8.74
CA GLU A 105 1.44 19.92 7.91
C GLU A 105 1.61 18.69 7.03
N SER A 106 1.64 17.52 7.66
CA SER A 106 1.92 16.25 6.97
C SER A 106 0.83 15.85 5.97
N GLY A 107 -0.40 16.36 6.14
CA GLY A 107 -1.53 16.13 5.23
C GLY A 107 -1.66 17.16 4.11
N ASN A 108 -0.86 18.22 4.09
CA ASN A 108 -0.95 19.30 3.11
C ASN A 108 0.05 19.09 1.97
N TRP A 109 -0.21 18.12 1.11
CA TRP A 109 0.56 17.85 -0.11
C TRP A 109 -0.13 18.37 -1.36
N ALA A 110 0.62 18.50 -2.45
CA ALA A 110 0.07 18.95 -3.74
C ALA A 110 -0.75 17.82 -4.40
N ALA A 111 -1.82 18.21 -5.10
CA ALA A 111 -2.70 17.28 -5.79
C ALA A 111 -1.92 16.32 -6.75
N PRO A 112 -2.40 15.08 -6.95
CA PRO A 112 -1.68 14.03 -7.69
C PRO A 112 -1.43 14.37 -9.17
N ARG A 113 -2.19 15.31 -9.74
CA ARG A 113 -1.96 15.83 -11.09
C ARG A 113 -0.72 16.72 -11.20
N TYR A 114 -0.25 17.29 -10.09
CA TYR A 114 0.93 18.16 -10.05
C TYR A 114 2.19 17.45 -9.58
N THR A 115 2.06 16.29 -8.95
CA THR A 115 3.17 15.51 -8.43
C THR A 115 3.53 14.37 -9.37
N GLU A 116 4.78 13.93 -9.28
CA GLU A 116 5.30 12.79 -10.02
C GLU A 116 5.97 11.82 -9.06
N SER A 117 5.69 10.53 -9.22
CA SER A 117 6.13 9.50 -8.29
C SER A 117 6.79 8.32 -9.01
N ARG A 118 7.62 7.59 -8.29
CA ARG A 118 8.18 6.29 -8.66
C ARG A 118 8.62 5.55 -7.40
N LEU A 119 8.93 4.28 -7.49
CA LEU A 119 9.56 3.56 -6.39
C LEU A 119 10.95 4.16 -6.09
N SER A 120 11.32 4.21 -4.83
CA SER A 120 12.69 4.48 -4.42
C SER A 120 13.57 3.25 -4.66
N LYS A 121 14.90 3.38 -4.56
CA LYS A 121 15.81 2.23 -4.63
C LYS A 121 15.46 1.18 -3.58
N LEU A 122 15.06 1.61 -2.39
CA LEU A 122 14.64 0.71 -1.34
C LEU A 122 13.30 0.03 -1.68
N GLY A 123 12.35 0.80 -2.24
CA GLY A 123 11.09 0.26 -2.75
C GLY A 123 11.32 -0.85 -3.79
N ASP A 124 12.23 -0.67 -4.72
CA ASP A 124 12.60 -1.70 -5.70
C ASP A 124 13.22 -2.94 -5.05
N MET A 125 14.07 -2.75 -4.04
CA MET A 125 14.71 -3.88 -3.34
C MET A 125 13.72 -4.82 -2.65
N ILE A 126 12.60 -4.28 -2.17
CA ILE A 126 11.53 -5.10 -1.56
C ILE A 126 10.99 -6.12 -2.55
N PHE A 127 10.96 -5.77 -3.83
CA PHE A 127 10.38 -6.59 -4.88
C PHE A 127 11.38 -7.45 -5.64
N THR A 128 12.67 -7.42 -5.30
CA THR A 128 13.71 -8.12 -6.04
C THR A 128 13.46 -9.63 -6.16
N ASP A 129 12.85 -10.22 -5.12
CA ASP A 129 12.56 -11.67 -5.07
C ASP A 129 11.06 -11.98 -5.08
N VAL A 130 10.21 -11.04 -5.53
CA VAL A 130 8.76 -11.28 -5.61
C VAL A 130 8.42 -12.14 -6.81
N ASN A 131 8.29 -13.43 -6.59
CA ASN A 131 7.78 -14.39 -7.54
C ASN A 131 6.92 -15.45 -6.85
N LYS A 132 6.27 -16.33 -7.63
CA LYS A 132 5.40 -17.38 -7.08
C LYS A 132 6.15 -18.47 -6.31
N ASP A 133 7.46 -18.57 -6.50
CA ASP A 133 8.31 -19.55 -5.81
C ASP A 133 8.72 -19.04 -4.41
N THR A 134 8.86 -17.72 -4.26
CA THR A 134 9.24 -17.09 -2.97
C THR A 134 8.05 -16.68 -2.12
N ILE A 135 6.90 -16.44 -2.75
CA ILE A 135 5.65 -16.08 -2.06
C ILE A 135 4.62 -17.14 -2.35
N THR A 136 4.22 -17.84 -1.30
CA THR A 136 3.24 -18.93 -1.39
C THR A 136 1.80 -18.45 -1.30
N GLU A 137 1.57 -17.27 -0.68
CA GLU A 137 0.24 -16.73 -0.43
C GLU A 137 -0.07 -15.58 -1.38
N TRP A 138 -0.95 -15.85 -2.35
CA TRP A 138 -1.48 -14.87 -3.28
C TRP A 138 -2.99 -14.73 -3.09
N LYS A 139 -3.49 -13.52 -3.23
CA LYS A 139 -4.92 -13.23 -3.14
C LYS A 139 -5.46 -12.78 -4.48
N ASP A 140 -6.58 -13.40 -4.88
CA ASP A 140 -7.27 -13.02 -6.10
C ASP A 140 -7.96 -11.65 -5.94
N ASN A 141 -7.93 -10.88 -6.99
CA ASN A 141 -8.74 -9.69 -7.10
C ASN A 141 -10.03 -10.04 -7.84
N TYR A 142 -11.16 -9.90 -7.18
CA TYR A 142 -12.48 -10.24 -7.75
C TYR A 142 -12.91 -9.35 -8.93
N ALA A 143 -12.24 -8.22 -9.15
CA ALA A 143 -12.57 -7.30 -10.23
C ALA A 143 -11.89 -7.66 -11.56
N ASN A 144 -10.82 -8.41 -11.50
CA ASN A 144 -10.05 -8.89 -12.65
C ASN A 144 -9.31 -10.17 -12.24
N ASP A 145 -8.92 -11.00 -13.16
CA ASP A 145 -8.21 -12.28 -12.89
C ASP A 145 -6.76 -12.09 -12.41
N GLU A 146 -6.45 -10.95 -11.82
CA GLU A 146 -5.13 -10.62 -11.33
C GLU A 146 -4.93 -11.00 -9.86
N GLN A 147 -3.73 -11.42 -9.53
CA GLN A 147 -3.34 -11.80 -8.18
C GLN A 147 -2.33 -10.79 -7.62
N TYR A 148 -2.39 -10.55 -6.33
CA TYR A 148 -1.40 -9.78 -5.59
C TYR A 148 -0.87 -10.56 -4.38
N PRO A 149 0.38 -10.33 -3.98
CA PRO A 149 0.97 -11.05 -2.86
C PRO A 149 0.35 -10.62 -1.54
N VAL A 150 0.06 -11.60 -0.68
CA VAL A 150 -0.44 -11.35 0.69
C VAL A 150 0.67 -10.79 1.55
N ILE A 151 1.92 -11.14 1.24
CA ILE A 151 3.12 -10.70 1.97
C ILE A 151 4.20 -10.37 0.96
N LEU A 152 5.04 -9.36 1.25
CA LEU A 152 6.24 -9.10 0.47
C LEU A 152 7.45 -9.82 1.06
N PRO A 153 8.39 -10.32 0.23
CA PRO A 153 9.60 -10.93 0.73
C PRO A 153 10.48 -9.86 1.37
N THR A 154 10.64 -9.94 2.67
CA THR A 154 11.39 -8.96 3.47
C THR A 154 12.80 -9.44 3.78
N LYS A 155 13.48 -10.12 2.85
CA LYS A 155 14.87 -10.51 3.07
C LYS A 155 15.72 -9.28 3.45
N GLY A 156 16.04 -9.15 4.72
CA GLY A 156 16.85 -8.07 5.26
C GLY A 156 16.06 -6.88 5.85
N PHE A 157 14.74 -6.92 5.87
CA PHE A 157 13.91 -5.81 6.35
C PHE A 157 13.77 -5.72 7.88
N TYR A 158 14.11 -6.78 8.60
CA TYR A 158 14.00 -6.81 10.08
C TYR A 158 14.84 -5.73 10.82
N GLY A 159 15.74 -5.03 10.12
CA GLY A 159 16.51 -3.92 10.67
C GLY A 159 15.99 -2.52 10.31
N ILE A 160 14.94 -2.40 9.50
CA ILE A 160 14.49 -1.12 8.95
C ILE A 160 13.25 -0.59 9.68
N CYS A 161 12.47 -1.46 10.30
CA CYS A 161 11.24 -1.11 11.02
C CYS A 161 11.42 -0.85 12.53
N ASN A 162 12.65 -0.88 13.06
CA ASN A 162 12.97 -0.54 14.47
C ASN A 162 13.63 0.83 14.60
#